data_507f209bccd617b08d7003cb950858df
#
_entry.id   507f209bccd617b08d7003cb950858df
#
_cell.length_a   1.000
_cell.length_b   1.000
_cell.length_c   1.000
_cell.angle_alpha   90.00
_cell.angle_beta   90.00
_cell.angle_gamma   90.00
#
_symmetry.space_group_name_H-M   'P 1'
#
loop_
_entity.id
_entity.type
_entity.pdbx_description
1 polymer ?
#
loop_
_entity_poly.entity_id
_entity_poly.type
_entity_poly.pdbx_seq_one_letter_code
_entity_poly.pdbx_strand_id
1 'polypeptide(L)'
;MEFNLLVVVHNEIAAHAAAIYDRVVTLGARYLQFQPLMSEGAALREGYQLSADNWGRFMVGIWRQWQKRCDMGRVFVINIEQAWAQYFTHTSGSCVHSARCGSNLVMESDGQLYACDHLINAEHRLGRLDEQTLAAAVDASVQLPFGQQKSLRRECQTCSVKMVCQGGCPAHLNAAGNNRLCGGYYRFFSEILAPVRPFSRDLNGLKAWRDAFVGAAHPA
;
A
#
# COMPACT_ATOMS: atom_id res chain seq x y z
N MET A 1 -6.80 -15.33 -18.91
CA MET A 1 -5.92 -14.14 -18.84
C MET A 1 -5.82 -13.74 -17.37
N GLU A 2 -4.61 -13.56 -16.84
CA GLU A 2 -4.41 -13.02 -15.48
C GLU A 2 -4.36 -11.49 -15.56
N PHE A 3 -4.97 -10.82 -14.60
CA PHE A 3 -4.99 -9.36 -14.52
C PHE A 3 -5.00 -8.91 -13.05
N ASN A 4 -4.44 -7.75 -12.81
CA ASN A 4 -4.54 -7.05 -11.54
C ASN A 4 -5.73 -6.09 -11.58
N LEU A 5 -6.51 -6.04 -10.51
CA LEU A 5 -7.59 -5.09 -10.33
C LEU A 5 -7.22 -4.10 -9.23
N LEU A 6 -7.11 -2.84 -9.62
CA LEU A 6 -6.86 -1.75 -8.69
C LEU A 6 -8.19 -1.08 -8.33
N VAL A 7 -8.45 -0.95 -7.03
CA VAL A 7 -9.64 -0.30 -6.49
C VAL A 7 -9.24 0.95 -5.72
N VAL A 8 -9.70 2.11 -6.18
CA VAL A 8 -9.52 3.37 -5.46
C VAL A 8 -10.64 3.51 -4.42
N VAL A 9 -10.24 3.58 -3.15
CA VAL A 9 -11.15 3.58 -2.00
C VAL A 9 -11.40 4.99 -1.52
N HIS A 10 -12.65 5.41 -1.51
CA HIS A 10 -13.14 6.68 -0.94
C HIS A 10 -14.15 6.41 0.19
N ASN A 11 -14.55 7.44 0.92
CA ASN A 11 -15.38 7.27 2.11
C ASN A 11 -16.71 6.53 1.86
N GLU A 12 -17.39 6.79 0.73
CA GLU A 12 -18.68 6.15 0.45
C GLU A 12 -18.57 4.63 0.32
N ILE A 13 -17.51 4.13 -0.34
CA ILE A 13 -17.33 2.68 -0.52
C ILE A 13 -16.63 2.00 0.66
N ALA A 14 -16.04 2.76 1.55
CA ALA A 14 -15.23 2.21 2.65
C ALA A 14 -16.04 1.33 3.63
N ALA A 15 -17.35 1.51 3.70
CA ALA A 15 -18.24 0.66 4.51
C ALA A 15 -18.54 -0.71 3.87
N HIS A 16 -18.20 -0.92 2.59
CA HIS A 16 -18.64 -2.06 1.80
C HIS A 16 -17.51 -3.06 1.46
N ALA A 17 -16.49 -3.17 2.31
CA ALA A 17 -15.28 -3.97 2.05
C ALA A 17 -15.59 -5.41 1.61
N ALA A 18 -16.47 -6.12 2.33
CA ALA A 18 -16.82 -7.51 2.01
C ALA A 18 -17.53 -7.63 0.65
N ALA A 19 -18.50 -6.76 0.38
CA ALA A 19 -19.22 -6.77 -0.89
C ALA A 19 -18.31 -6.43 -2.09
N ILE A 20 -17.38 -5.48 -1.90
CA ILE A 20 -16.39 -5.13 -2.92
C ILE A 20 -15.46 -6.31 -3.17
N TYR A 21 -14.94 -6.93 -2.10
CA TYR A 21 -14.09 -8.10 -2.23
C TYR A 21 -14.79 -9.22 -3.02
N ASP A 22 -16.01 -9.58 -2.62
CA ASP A 22 -16.78 -10.62 -3.30
C ASP A 22 -17.02 -10.29 -4.77
N ARG A 23 -17.35 -9.03 -5.05
CA ARG A 23 -17.59 -8.58 -6.43
C ARG A 23 -16.36 -8.71 -7.30
N VAL A 24 -15.19 -8.24 -6.85
CA VAL A 24 -13.96 -8.28 -7.65
C VAL A 24 -13.47 -9.71 -7.88
N VAL A 25 -13.62 -10.59 -6.89
CA VAL A 25 -13.31 -12.03 -7.05
C VAL A 25 -14.27 -12.70 -8.02
N THR A 26 -15.56 -12.37 -7.98
CA THR A 26 -16.57 -12.87 -8.95
C THR A 26 -16.26 -12.43 -10.38
N LEU A 27 -15.60 -11.29 -10.58
CA LEU A 27 -15.13 -10.84 -11.89
C LEU A 27 -13.91 -11.64 -12.40
N GLY A 28 -13.38 -12.58 -11.60
CA GLY A 28 -12.24 -13.41 -11.93
C GLY A 28 -10.89 -12.78 -11.59
N ALA A 29 -10.85 -11.66 -10.86
CA ALA A 29 -9.60 -11.05 -10.44
C ALA A 29 -8.93 -11.91 -9.37
N ARG A 30 -7.65 -12.22 -9.58
CA ARG A 30 -6.80 -12.95 -8.61
C ARG A 30 -5.80 -12.05 -7.90
N TYR A 31 -5.46 -10.91 -8.50
CA TYR A 31 -4.53 -9.93 -7.94
C TYR A 31 -5.30 -8.65 -7.65
N LEU A 32 -5.38 -8.27 -6.38
CA LEU A 32 -6.17 -7.13 -5.91
C LEU A 32 -5.27 -6.11 -5.24
N GLN A 33 -5.40 -4.85 -5.64
CA GLN A 33 -4.70 -3.74 -5.03
C GLN A 33 -5.71 -2.66 -4.62
N PHE A 34 -5.65 -2.24 -3.36
CA PHE A 34 -6.49 -1.18 -2.84
C PHE A 34 -5.65 0.07 -2.60
N GLN A 35 -6.11 1.20 -3.13
CA GLN A 35 -5.45 2.48 -2.96
C GLN A 35 -6.40 3.48 -2.30
N PRO A 36 -5.94 4.24 -1.28
CA PRO A 36 -6.76 5.28 -0.67
C PRO A 36 -6.89 6.45 -1.61
N LEU A 37 -8.10 6.97 -1.79
CA LEU A 37 -8.30 8.25 -2.48
C LEU A 37 -7.81 9.38 -1.57
N MET A 38 -6.68 9.97 -1.94
CA MET A 38 -6.06 11.09 -1.27
C MET A 38 -5.92 12.21 -2.30
N SER A 39 -6.64 13.30 -2.12
CA SER A 39 -6.51 14.49 -2.96
C SER A 39 -6.47 15.74 -2.09
N GLU A 40 -5.84 16.77 -2.61
CA GLU A 40 -5.87 18.10 -2.06
C GLU A 40 -6.59 19.02 -3.06
N GLY A 41 -7.55 19.79 -2.56
CA GLY A 41 -8.22 20.81 -3.35
C GLY A 41 -9.72 20.58 -3.59
N ALA A 42 -10.36 21.61 -4.15
CA ALA A 42 -11.81 21.72 -4.36
C ALA A 42 -12.39 20.76 -5.43
N ALA A 43 -11.54 19.95 -6.09
CA ALA A 43 -11.95 19.05 -7.16
C ALA A 43 -12.59 17.75 -6.66
N LEU A 44 -12.44 17.42 -5.37
CA LEU A 44 -13.11 16.25 -4.80
C LEU A 44 -14.55 16.60 -4.42
N ARG A 45 -15.47 15.72 -4.83
CA ARG A 45 -16.83 15.74 -4.32
C ARG A 45 -16.80 15.69 -2.79
N GLU A 46 -17.61 16.53 -2.16
CA GLU A 46 -17.76 16.55 -0.71
C GLU A 46 -18.05 15.16 -0.17
N GLY A 47 -17.36 14.74 0.89
CA GLY A 47 -17.50 13.42 1.49
C GLY A 47 -16.68 12.29 0.86
N TYR A 48 -16.01 12.49 -0.28
CA TYR A 48 -15.18 11.45 -0.90
C TYR A 48 -13.83 11.25 -0.24
N GLN A 49 -13.31 12.29 0.41
CA GLN A 49 -12.01 12.20 1.07
C GLN A 49 -11.99 11.10 2.11
N LEU A 50 -11.06 10.16 1.95
CA LEU A 50 -10.97 8.99 2.82
C LEU A 50 -10.37 9.37 4.18
N SER A 51 -11.08 9.03 5.24
CA SER A 51 -10.57 9.17 6.61
C SER A 51 -9.67 7.99 7.00
N ALA A 52 -8.75 8.22 7.95
CA ALA A 52 -7.90 7.16 8.49
C ALA A 52 -8.72 6.00 9.07
N ASP A 53 -9.80 6.30 9.79
CA ASP A 53 -10.64 5.28 10.40
C ASP A 53 -11.37 4.44 9.35
N ASN A 54 -11.93 5.07 8.32
CA ASN A 54 -12.59 4.37 7.22
C ASN A 54 -11.62 3.53 6.41
N TRP A 55 -10.39 4.05 6.13
CA TRP A 55 -9.35 3.25 5.49
C TRP A 55 -9.00 2.00 6.30
N GLY A 56 -8.75 2.16 7.60
CA GLY A 56 -8.40 1.05 8.48
C GLY A 56 -9.51 0.02 8.58
N ARG A 57 -10.78 0.45 8.72
CA ARG A 57 -11.94 -0.45 8.72
C ARG A 57 -12.11 -1.19 7.41
N PHE A 58 -11.96 -0.49 6.30
CA PHE A 58 -12.04 -1.10 4.97
C PHE A 58 -10.99 -2.20 4.81
N MET A 59 -9.72 -1.91 5.06
CA MET A 59 -8.64 -2.87 4.87
C MET A 59 -8.72 -4.07 5.83
N VAL A 60 -9.17 -3.86 7.07
CA VAL A 60 -9.47 -4.97 7.99
C VAL A 60 -10.68 -5.78 7.49
N GLY A 61 -11.68 -5.13 6.91
CA GLY A 61 -12.83 -5.81 6.27
C GLY A 61 -12.40 -6.70 5.10
N ILE A 62 -11.50 -6.21 4.23
CA ILE A 62 -10.88 -6.99 3.15
C ILE A 62 -10.14 -8.21 3.71
N TRP A 63 -9.29 -8.00 4.72
CA TRP A 63 -8.54 -9.08 5.39
C TRP A 63 -9.47 -10.17 5.94
N ARG A 64 -10.52 -9.78 6.67
CA ARG A 64 -11.48 -10.73 7.25
C ARG A 64 -12.29 -11.47 6.20
N GLN A 65 -12.68 -10.82 5.10
CA GLN A 65 -13.41 -11.45 4.01
C GLN A 65 -12.51 -12.44 3.25
N TRP A 66 -11.24 -12.09 3.01
CA TRP A 66 -10.24 -12.98 2.42
C TRP A 66 -10.03 -14.24 3.25
N GLN A 67 -9.90 -14.09 4.59
CA GLN A 67 -9.84 -15.23 5.50
C GLN A 67 -11.11 -16.08 5.49
N LYS A 68 -12.28 -15.44 5.61
CA LYS A 68 -13.58 -16.13 5.62
C LYS A 68 -13.80 -16.99 4.39
N ARG A 69 -13.33 -16.53 3.24
CA ARG A 69 -13.43 -17.26 1.98
C ARG A 69 -12.30 -18.27 1.77
N CYS A 70 -11.35 -18.32 2.67
CA CYS A 70 -10.16 -19.17 2.55
C CYS A 70 -9.42 -18.96 1.22
N ASP A 71 -9.30 -17.71 0.78
CA ASP A 71 -8.74 -17.36 -0.54
C ASP A 71 -7.21 -17.23 -0.53
N MET A 72 -6.54 -17.50 0.61
CA MET A 72 -5.07 -17.48 0.70
C MET A 72 -4.44 -18.45 -0.32
N GLY A 73 -3.49 -17.95 -1.10
CA GLY A 73 -2.84 -18.72 -2.18
C GLY A 73 -3.66 -18.82 -3.48
N ARG A 74 -4.89 -18.32 -3.50
CA ARG A 74 -5.78 -18.27 -4.68
C ARG A 74 -6.04 -16.86 -5.16
N VAL A 75 -6.28 -15.95 -4.23
CA VAL A 75 -6.42 -14.51 -4.46
C VAL A 75 -5.32 -13.81 -3.67
N PHE A 76 -4.60 -12.92 -4.33
CA PHE A 76 -3.48 -12.19 -3.77
C PHE A 76 -3.90 -10.74 -3.53
N VAL A 77 -4.05 -10.37 -2.28
CA VAL A 77 -4.27 -8.97 -1.88
C VAL A 77 -2.92 -8.31 -1.70
N ILE A 78 -2.49 -7.55 -2.69
CA ILE A 78 -1.13 -6.99 -2.80
C ILE A 78 -0.72 -6.21 -1.54
N ASN A 79 -1.65 -5.46 -0.94
CA ASN A 79 -1.40 -4.73 0.30
C ASN A 79 -1.01 -5.65 1.48
N ILE A 80 -1.57 -6.86 1.56
CA ILE A 80 -1.27 -7.86 2.59
C ILE A 80 0.05 -8.57 2.26
N GLU A 81 0.17 -9.05 1.02
CA GLU A 81 1.35 -9.79 0.55
C GLU A 81 2.64 -8.96 0.71
N GLN A 82 2.61 -7.69 0.32
CA GLN A 82 3.76 -6.79 0.44
C GLN A 82 4.11 -6.50 1.91
N ALA A 83 3.10 -6.32 2.78
CA ALA A 83 3.34 -6.11 4.20
C ALA A 83 3.97 -7.34 4.87
N TRP A 84 3.51 -8.54 4.54
CA TRP A 84 4.09 -9.78 5.03
C TRP A 84 5.50 -10.01 4.46
N ALA A 85 5.69 -9.82 3.14
CA ALA A 85 7.02 -9.90 2.55
C ALA A 85 7.99 -8.96 3.26
N GLN A 86 7.61 -7.70 3.49
CA GLN A 86 8.44 -6.74 4.21
C GLN A 86 8.69 -7.15 5.68
N TYR A 87 7.70 -7.71 6.35
CA TYR A 87 7.85 -8.18 7.73
C TYR A 87 8.90 -9.28 7.86
N PHE A 88 8.96 -10.22 6.91
CA PHE A 88 9.87 -11.37 6.94
C PHE A 88 11.22 -11.10 6.26
N THR A 89 11.24 -10.29 5.19
CA THR A 89 12.45 -10.09 4.37
C THR A 89 13.11 -8.72 4.58
N HIS A 90 12.45 -7.82 5.30
CA HIS A 90 12.85 -6.41 5.47
C HIS A 90 12.93 -5.63 4.15
N THR A 91 12.40 -6.18 3.05
CA THR A 91 12.38 -5.54 1.73
C THR A 91 10.95 -5.13 1.38
N SER A 92 10.75 -3.85 1.12
CA SER A 92 9.44 -3.33 0.73
C SER A 92 9.19 -3.53 -0.77
N GLY A 93 8.01 -4.07 -1.10
CA GLY A 93 7.49 -4.11 -2.48
C GLY A 93 6.69 -2.86 -2.87
N SER A 94 6.50 -1.90 -1.95
CA SER A 94 5.71 -0.70 -2.17
C SER A 94 6.47 0.55 -1.75
N CYS A 95 6.56 1.57 -2.61
CA CYS A 95 7.18 2.84 -2.29
C CYS A 95 6.50 3.54 -1.10
N VAL A 96 5.17 3.40 -0.97
CA VAL A 96 4.39 3.96 0.15
C VAL A 96 4.92 3.49 1.50
N HIS A 97 5.31 2.22 1.59
CA HIS A 97 5.77 1.57 2.82
C HIS A 97 7.28 1.27 2.81
N SER A 98 8.02 1.80 1.84
CA SER A 98 9.48 1.77 1.82
C SER A 98 10.06 2.84 2.73
N ALA A 99 11.29 2.63 3.21
CA ALA A 99 12.05 3.65 3.95
C ALA A 99 12.51 4.81 3.05
N ARG A 100 12.50 4.60 1.74
CA ARG A 100 12.91 5.59 0.73
C ARG A 100 11.81 5.77 -0.32
N CYS A 101 11.78 6.96 -0.95
CA CYS A 101 11.00 7.29 -2.14
C CYS A 101 11.93 7.53 -3.34
N GLY A 102 11.38 7.96 -4.48
CA GLY A 102 12.16 8.48 -5.60
C GLY A 102 12.60 7.45 -6.63
N SER A 103 12.10 6.21 -6.58
CA SER A 103 12.43 5.18 -7.56
C SER A 103 11.31 4.89 -8.58
N ASN A 104 10.17 5.53 -8.46
CA ASN A 104 9.00 5.32 -9.32
C ASN A 104 8.75 6.58 -10.16
N LEU A 105 9.30 6.60 -11.36
CA LEU A 105 9.09 7.69 -12.30
C LEU A 105 7.68 7.65 -12.88
N VAL A 106 7.16 8.82 -13.20
CA VAL A 106 5.96 8.98 -14.02
C VAL A 106 6.26 9.89 -15.21
N MET A 107 5.67 9.58 -16.35
CA MET A 107 5.74 10.39 -17.55
C MET A 107 4.34 10.89 -17.90
N GLU A 108 4.23 12.19 -18.08
CA GLU A 108 3.04 12.82 -18.62
C GLU A 108 2.96 12.69 -20.15
N SER A 109 1.78 12.95 -20.69
CA SER A 109 1.49 12.78 -22.13
C SER A 109 2.34 13.66 -23.05
N ASP A 110 2.92 14.74 -22.53
CA ASP A 110 3.83 15.65 -23.24
C ASP A 110 5.31 15.23 -23.19
N GLY A 111 5.61 14.06 -22.57
CA GLY A 111 6.96 13.54 -22.39
C GLY A 111 7.72 14.11 -21.19
N GLN A 112 7.08 14.93 -20.35
CA GLN A 112 7.66 15.39 -19.09
C GLN A 112 7.80 14.22 -18.10
N LEU A 113 8.95 14.13 -17.44
CA LEU A 113 9.25 13.14 -16.41
C LEU A 113 9.17 13.78 -15.02
N TYR A 114 8.57 13.06 -14.09
CA TYR A 114 8.49 13.43 -12.69
C TYR A 114 8.94 12.28 -11.79
N ALA A 115 9.40 12.61 -10.62
CA ALA A 115 9.94 11.64 -9.67
C ALA A 115 8.86 10.81 -8.94
N CYS A 116 7.59 11.20 -9.03
CA CYS A 116 6.47 10.51 -8.37
C CYS A 116 5.13 10.94 -8.98
N ASP A 117 4.21 10.00 -9.13
CA ASP A 117 2.83 10.23 -9.59
C ASP A 117 1.97 11.06 -8.63
N HIS A 118 2.33 11.09 -7.34
CA HIS A 118 1.68 11.95 -6.36
C HIS A 118 2.23 13.38 -6.30
N LEU A 119 3.35 13.64 -6.95
CA LEU A 119 4.10 14.90 -6.85
C LEU A 119 4.43 15.45 -8.24
N ILE A 120 3.39 15.61 -9.07
CA ILE A 120 3.50 16.19 -10.42
C ILE A 120 3.52 17.71 -10.27
N ASN A 121 4.68 18.29 -9.96
CA ASN A 121 4.90 19.72 -9.77
C ASN A 121 6.34 20.10 -10.15
N ALA A 122 6.63 21.40 -10.19
CA ALA A 122 7.93 21.92 -10.64
C ALA A 122 9.11 21.40 -9.81
N GLU A 123 8.94 21.17 -8.50
CA GLU A 123 10.00 20.73 -7.58
C GLU A 123 10.42 19.28 -7.83
N HIS A 124 9.52 18.47 -8.40
CA HIS A 124 9.73 17.05 -8.65
C HIS A 124 9.88 16.70 -10.13
N ARG A 125 9.96 17.74 -10.97
CA ARG A 125 10.21 17.60 -12.42
C ARG A 125 11.65 17.20 -12.66
N LEU A 126 11.83 16.18 -13.50
CA LEU A 126 13.15 15.62 -13.83
C LEU A 126 13.64 16.00 -15.24
N GLY A 127 12.78 16.64 -16.06
CA GLY A 127 13.06 16.97 -17.47
C GLY A 127 12.17 16.21 -18.42
N ARG A 128 12.62 16.02 -19.67
CA ARG A 128 11.85 15.35 -20.73
C ARG A 128 12.54 14.08 -21.19
N LEU A 129 11.76 13.12 -21.68
CA LEU A 129 12.27 11.85 -22.17
C LEU A 129 13.13 12.00 -23.46
N ASP A 130 12.86 13.03 -24.27
CA ASP A 130 13.62 13.33 -25.48
C ASP A 130 14.93 14.09 -25.22
N GLU A 131 15.15 14.56 -23.98
CA GLU A 131 16.34 15.33 -23.58
C GLU A 131 17.35 14.50 -22.75
N GLN A 132 16.92 13.35 -22.22
CA GLN A 132 17.75 12.51 -21.34
C GLN A 132 17.34 11.04 -21.37
N THR A 133 18.18 10.17 -20.81
CA THR A 133 17.87 8.75 -20.63
C THR A 133 17.00 8.52 -19.38
N LEU A 134 16.21 7.45 -19.37
CA LEU A 134 15.48 7.03 -18.17
C LEU A 134 16.41 6.74 -16.99
N ALA A 135 17.60 6.19 -17.24
CA ALA A 135 18.60 5.95 -16.20
C ALA A 135 19.02 7.26 -15.53
N ALA A 136 19.34 8.29 -16.32
CA ALA A 136 19.69 9.61 -15.79
C ALA A 136 18.53 10.22 -14.98
N ALA A 137 17.29 10.05 -15.43
CA ALA A 137 16.12 10.51 -14.69
C ALA A 137 15.95 9.77 -13.35
N VAL A 138 16.20 8.45 -13.30
CA VAL A 138 16.18 7.67 -12.05
C VAL A 138 17.26 8.17 -11.10
N ASP A 139 18.50 8.36 -11.57
CA ASP A 139 19.61 8.86 -10.76
C ASP A 139 19.31 10.26 -10.20
N ALA A 140 18.74 11.14 -11.01
CA ALA A 140 18.29 12.47 -10.57
C ALA A 140 17.16 12.38 -9.51
N SER A 141 16.19 11.50 -9.71
CA SER A 141 15.05 11.29 -8.82
C SER A 141 15.47 10.89 -7.40
N VAL A 142 16.43 9.97 -7.26
CA VAL A 142 16.90 9.52 -5.95
C VAL A 142 17.75 10.57 -5.21
N GLN A 143 18.22 11.60 -5.91
CA GLN A 143 18.94 12.73 -5.30
C GLN A 143 18.01 13.83 -4.77
N LEU A 144 16.73 13.83 -5.17
CA LEU A 144 15.77 14.78 -4.63
C LEU A 144 15.56 14.56 -3.12
N PRO A 145 15.29 15.61 -2.34
CA PRO A 145 15.12 15.49 -0.88
C PRO A 145 14.09 14.43 -0.48
N PHE A 146 12.98 14.31 -1.21
CA PHE A 146 11.96 13.31 -0.93
C PHE A 146 12.37 11.88 -1.31
N GLY A 147 13.32 11.70 -2.26
CA GLY A 147 13.85 10.39 -2.68
C GLY A 147 14.80 9.75 -1.66
N GLN A 148 15.25 10.50 -0.67
CA GLN A 148 16.10 10.03 0.41
C GLN A 148 15.28 9.33 1.51
N GLN A 149 15.96 8.93 2.59
CA GLN A 149 15.28 8.29 3.72
C GLN A 149 14.18 9.18 4.28
N LYS A 150 12.97 8.62 4.42
CA LYS A 150 11.82 9.34 4.98
C LYS A 150 12.12 9.80 6.41
N SER A 151 11.82 11.08 6.69
CA SER A 151 11.88 11.62 8.04
C SER A 151 10.69 11.11 8.85
N LEU A 152 10.94 10.13 9.72
CA LEU A 152 9.90 9.56 10.57
C LEU A 152 9.76 10.36 11.86
N ARG A 153 8.54 10.66 12.25
CA ARG A 153 8.22 11.31 13.51
C ARG A 153 8.65 10.47 14.72
N ARG A 154 8.77 11.14 15.86
CA ARG A 154 9.16 10.50 17.13
C ARG A 154 8.23 9.33 17.47
N GLU A 155 6.93 9.48 17.30
CA GLU A 155 5.92 8.45 17.59
C GLU A 155 6.08 7.21 16.71
N CYS A 156 6.61 7.37 15.49
CA CYS A 156 6.90 6.25 14.61
C CYS A 156 8.07 5.39 15.13
N GLN A 157 8.98 5.96 15.93
CA GLN A 157 10.17 5.23 16.39
C GLN A 157 9.81 4.07 17.32
N THR A 158 8.74 4.22 18.11
CA THR A 158 8.25 3.20 19.06
C THR A 158 7.01 2.47 18.54
N CYS A 159 6.56 2.76 17.32
CA CYS A 159 5.35 2.16 16.76
C CYS A 159 5.54 0.68 16.43
N SER A 160 4.64 -0.18 16.92
CA SER A 160 4.71 -1.64 16.75
C SER A 160 4.57 -2.12 15.30
N VAL A 161 4.10 -1.26 14.39
CA VAL A 161 3.95 -1.56 12.96
C VAL A 161 4.93 -0.76 12.10
N LYS A 162 5.92 -0.08 12.72
CA LYS A 162 6.92 0.73 12.01
C LYS A 162 7.56 -0.01 10.85
N MET A 163 7.94 -1.28 11.08
CA MET A 163 8.66 -2.10 10.11
C MET A 163 7.94 -2.18 8.76
N VAL A 164 6.62 -2.33 8.79
CA VAL A 164 5.79 -2.49 7.57
C VAL A 164 5.13 -1.18 7.13
N CYS A 165 5.08 -0.15 7.99
CA CYS A 165 4.41 1.12 7.67
C CYS A 165 5.37 2.17 7.11
N GLN A 166 6.56 2.32 7.70
CA GLN A 166 7.58 3.33 7.34
C GLN A 166 7.00 4.75 7.16
N GLY A 167 5.98 5.10 7.99
CA GLY A 167 5.34 6.41 7.95
C GLY A 167 4.35 6.65 6.80
N GLY A 168 4.23 5.70 5.88
CA GLY A 168 3.36 5.83 4.69
C GLY A 168 3.94 6.77 3.64
N CYS A 169 3.09 7.24 2.72
CA CYS A 169 3.49 8.15 1.65
C CYS A 169 3.73 9.58 2.17
N PRO A 170 4.85 10.23 1.84
CA PRO A 170 5.10 11.64 2.18
C PRO A 170 4.07 12.61 1.59
N ALA A 171 3.51 12.32 0.40
CA ALA A 171 2.45 13.12 -0.19
C ALA A 171 1.13 13.12 0.63
N HIS A 172 0.99 12.22 1.59
CA HIS A 172 -0.18 12.15 2.46
C HIS A 172 0.03 12.83 3.82
N LEU A 173 1.09 13.61 3.99
CA LEU A 173 1.32 14.37 5.21
C LEU A 173 0.42 15.62 5.25
N ASN A 174 -0.10 15.92 6.43
CA ASN A 174 -0.74 17.21 6.67
C ASN A 174 0.30 18.29 7.04
N ALA A 175 -0.11 19.53 7.20
CA ALA A 175 0.76 20.65 7.56
C ALA A 175 1.57 20.44 8.86
N ALA A 176 1.10 19.57 9.77
CA ALA A 176 1.80 19.21 11.00
C ALA A 176 2.79 18.04 10.80
N GLY A 177 2.98 17.55 9.56
CA GLY A 177 3.84 16.41 9.23
C GLY A 177 3.28 15.04 9.64
N ASN A 178 1.99 14.95 9.93
CA ASN A 178 1.32 13.69 10.23
C ASN A 178 0.77 13.05 8.97
N ASN A 179 1.03 11.76 8.77
CA ASN A 179 0.34 11.02 7.71
C ASN A 179 -1.15 10.95 8.04
N ARG A 180 -1.98 11.43 7.12
CA ARG A 180 -3.45 11.52 7.29
C ARG A 180 -4.10 10.14 7.46
N LEU A 181 -3.45 9.06 7.05
CA LEU A 181 -3.94 7.69 7.18
C LEU A 181 -3.29 6.89 8.31
N CYS A 182 -2.48 7.53 9.18
CA CYS A 182 -1.69 6.85 10.22
C CYS A 182 -2.51 5.87 11.08
N GLY A 183 -3.66 6.31 11.63
CA GLY A 183 -4.53 5.45 12.43
C GLY A 183 -5.07 4.24 11.66
N GLY A 184 -5.37 4.43 10.37
CA GLY A 184 -5.83 3.36 9.48
C GLY A 184 -4.74 2.34 9.19
N TYR A 185 -3.53 2.79 8.90
CA TYR A 185 -2.37 1.91 8.74
C TYR A 185 -2.06 1.13 10.01
N TYR A 186 -2.08 1.79 11.16
CA TYR A 186 -1.87 1.12 12.44
C TYR A 186 -2.87 0.00 12.67
N ARG A 187 -4.17 0.28 12.49
CA ARG A 187 -5.25 -0.71 12.62
C ARG A 187 -5.05 -1.89 11.67
N PHE A 188 -4.85 -1.62 10.39
CA PHE A 188 -4.71 -2.65 9.37
C PHE A 188 -3.48 -3.53 9.60
N PHE A 189 -2.31 -2.94 9.75
CA PHE A 189 -1.08 -3.71 9.95
C PHE A 189 -1.06 -4.46 11.27
N SER A 190 -1.64 -3.92 12.34
CA SER A 190 -1.77 -4.65 13.60
C SER A 190 -2.60 -5.91 13.44
N GLU A 191 -3.69 -5.85 12.70
CA GLU A 191 -4.59 -6.98 12.45
C GLU A 191 -3.90 -8.08 11.61
N ILE A 192 -3.32 -7.72 10.47
CA ILE A 192 -2.72 -8.70 9.55
C ILE A 192 -1.40 -9.29 10.06
N LEU A 193 -0.69 -8.58 10.95
CA LEU A 193 0.54 -9.09 11.54
C LEU A 193 0.29 -10.00 12.76
N ALA A 194 -0.84 -9.84 13.44
CA ALA A 194 -1.15 -10.62 14.65
C ALA A 194 -0.97 -12.14 14.43
N PRO A 195 -1.53 -12.78 13.38
CA PRO A 195 -1.41 -14.21 13.18
C PRO A 195 -0.01 -14.66 12.75
N VAL A 196 0.81 -13.79 12.16
CA VAL A 196 2.15 -14.16 11.63
C VAL A 196 3.30 -13.78 12.55
N ARG A 197 3.07 -12.93 13.56
CA ARG A 197 4.09 -12.54 14.55
C ARG A 197 4.78 -13.72 15.25
N PRO A 198 4.07 -14.80 15.67
CA PRO A 198 4.70 -15.95 16.29
C PRO A 198 5.79 -16.60 15.41
N PHE A 199 5.69 -16.46 14.09
CA PHE A 199 6.57 -17.07 13.10
C PHE A 199 7.69 -16.15 12.60
N SER A 200 7.92 -15.00 13.22
CA SER A 200 8.90 -14.00 12.77
C SER A 200 10.33 -14.52 12.60
N ARG A 201 10.66 -15.67 13.21
CA ARG A 201 11.94 -16.38 13.10
C ARG A 201 11.78 -17.86 12.75
N ASP A 202 10.59 -18.29 12.39
CA ASP A 202 10.26 -19.67 12.08
C ASP A 202 9.46 -19.76 10.75
N LEU A 203 10.19 -19.79 9.65
CA LEU A 203 9.60 -19.88 8.32
C LEU A 203 8.92 -21.25 8.07
N ASN A 204 9.36 -22.31 8.74
CA ASN A 204 8.73 -23.62 8.62
C ASN A 204 7.38 -23.65 9.33
N GLY A 205 7.29 -23.06 10.54
CA GLY A 205 6.05 -22.87 11.25
C GLY A 205 5.07 -21.96 10.48
N LEU A 206 5.57 -20.88 9.86
CA LEU A 206 4.77 -20.03 8.98
C LEU A 206 4.20 -20.82 7.79
N LYS A 207 5.02 -21.62 7.14
CA LYS A 207 4.59 -22.47 6.03
C LYS A 207 3.50 -23.46 6.48
N ALA A 208 3.72 -24.15 7.59
CA ALA A 208 2.74 -25.07 8.14
C ALA A 208 1.42 -24.39 8.51
N TRP A 209 1.47 -23.20 9.13
CA TRP A 209 0.29 -22.38 9.42
C TRP A 209 -0.46 -22.00 8.14
N ARG A 210 0.24 -21.53 7.11
CA ARG A 210 -0.35 -21.18 5.82
C ARG A 210 -1.00 -22.41 5.17
N ASP A 211 -0.32 -23.54 5.13
CA ASP A 211 -0.80 -24.76 4.49
C ASP A 211 -2.03 -25.32 5.22
N ALA A 212 -2.10 -25.22 6.55
CA ALA A 212 -3.28 -25.55 7.33
C ALA A 212 -4.46 -24.60 7.02
N PHE A 213 -4.19 -23.29 6.82
CA PHE A 213 -5.21 -22.32 6.46
C PHE A 213 -5.79 -22.61 5.07
N VAL A 214 -4.94 -22.94 4.09
CA VAL A 214 -5.36 -23.32 2.73
C VAL A 214 -6.07 -24.67 2.72
N GLY A 215 -5.58 -25.65 3.49
CA GLY A 215 -6.15 -27.00 3.59
C GLY A 215 -7.54 -27.02 4.24
N ALA A 216 -7.80 -26.13 5.20
CA ALA A 216 -9.13 -25.99 5.82
C ALA A 216 -10.21 -25.52 4.83
N ALA A 217 -9.80 -24.91 3.72
CA ALA A 217 -10.68 -24.43 2.66
C ALA A 217 -11.16 -25.52 1.69
N HIS A 218 -10.45 -26.62 1.62
CA HIS A 218 -10.69 -27.72 0.69
C HIS A 218 -10.50 -29.06 1.42
N PRO A 219 -11.49 -29.49 2.24
CA PRO A 219 -11.53 -30.90 2.61
C PRO A 219 -11.62 -31.71 1.32
N ALA A 220 -10.69 -32.64 1.16
CA ALA A 220 -10.61 -33.53 0.00
C ALA A 220 -11.90 -34.32 -0.23
#